data_f869e7e3b03a4fcea057f310a8afd4cd
#
_entry.id   f869e7e3b03a4fcea057f310a8afd4cd
#
_cell.length_a   1.000
_cell.length_b   1.000
_cell.length_c   1.000
_cell.angle_alpha   90.00
_cell.angle_beta   90.00
_cell.angle_gamma   90.00
#
_symmetry.space_group_name_H-M   'P 1'
#
loop_
_entity.id
_entity.type
_entity.pdbx_description
1 polymer ?
#
loop_
_entity_poly.entity_id
_entity_poly.type
_entity_poly.pdbx_seq_one_letter_code
_entity_poly.pdbx_strand_id
1 'polypeptide(L)'
;FISLLGKDVINNKTRMMSALNWLNLNQERESFDKQLFYSILKELTPKWHSYRQGKSINLTTIQRNLSQSIAKRKQKISGVAGAGKTQVLATRAVNAQIRTGGNILILTYNKTLSNYLRYRINEVRADFYWNKLHISHYHHFFKEQAQTIGKHVYFNSFDDTYFFDGKENEIDHFDAIFIDEVQSYKSEWLQILYNKFLNENGEFVVFGDPKQNIYNREIDSNGDIRIGVIGGEWNRQLSKCHRFAN
;
A
#
# COMPACT_ATOMS: atom_id res chain seq x y z
N PHE A 1 4.26 15.58 -26.64
CA PHE A 1 4.38 16.75 -25.76
C PHE A 1 4.84 16.35 -24.34
N ILE A 2 4.28 15.28 -23.80
CA ILE A 2 4.60 14.74 -22.44
C ILE A 2 6.03 14.14 -22.39
N SER A 3 6.56 13.69 -23.52
CA SER A 3 7.92 13.14 -23.60
C SER A 3 9.05 14.18 -23.44
N LEU A 4 8.70 15.46 -23.40
CA LEU A 4 9.65 16.58 -23.23
C LEU A 4 9.89 16.96 -21.75
N LEU A 5 9.05 16.49 -20.83
CA LEU A 5 9.23 16.74 -19.42
C LEU A 5 9.99 15.57 -18.79
N GLY A 6 11.24 15.76 -18.48
CA GLY A 6 12.06 14.76 -17.80
C GLY A 6 11.50 14.40 -16.41
N LYS A 7 11.83 13.23 -15.94
CA LYS A 7 11.40 12.69 -14.63
C LYS A 7 11.76 13.60 -13.43
N ASP A 8 12.82 14.34 -13.56
CA ASP A 8 13.31 15.34 -12.60
C ASP A 8 12.43 16.62 -12.57
N VAL A 9 11.78 16.96 -13.67
CA VAL A 9 10.82 18.09 -13.73
C VAL A 9 9.51 17.70 -13.06
N ILE A 10 9.04 16.49 -13.30
CA ILE A 10 7.76 15.97 -12.77
C ILE A 10 7.80 15.81 -11.24
N ASN A 11 8.93 15.38 -10.70
CA ASN A 11 9.10 15.14 -9.26
C ASN A 11 9.44 16.41 -8.46
N ASN A 12 9.63 17.55 -9.12
CA ASN A 12 9.93 18.83 -8.47
C ASN A 12 8.84 19.85 -8.76
N LYS A 13 8.06 20.23 -7.71
CA LYS A 13 6.94 21.18 -7.82
C LYS A 13 7.36 22.51 -8.47
N THR A 14 8.50 23.04 -8.12
CA THR A 14 9.00 24.34 -8.64
C THR A 14 9.35 24.23 -10.12
N ARG A 15 10.05 23.17 -10.54
CA ARG A 15 10.41 22.96 -11.94
C ARG A 15 9.17 22.65 -12.80
N MET A 16 8.21 21.92 -12.26
CA MET A 16 6.95 21.65 -12.95
C MET A 16 6.13 22.93 -13.12
N MET A 17 6.04 23.78 -12.09
CA MET A 17 5.38 25.07 -12.20
C MET A 17 6.06 25.98 -13.21
N SER A 18 7.39 26.01 -13.27
CA SER A 18 8.15 26.75 -14.29
C SER A 18 7.86 26.23 -15.71
N ALA A 19 7.75 24.93 -15.87
CA ALA A 19 7.42 24.33 -17.17
C ALA A 19 5.96 24.65 -17.59
N LEU A 20 5.01 24.62 -16.67
CA LEU A 20 3.61 25.00 -16.91
C LEU A 20 3.47 26.49 -17.26
N ASN A 21 4.24 27.35 -16.59
CA ASN A 21 4.31 28.79 -16.90
C ASN A 21 4.88 29.02 -18.31
N TRP A 22 5.97 28.33 -18.65
CA TRP A 22 6.56 28.43 -19.98
C TRP A 22 5.60 28.00 -21.11
N LEU A 23 4.67 27.08 -20.80
CA LEU A 23 3.64 26.59 -21.71
C LEU A 23 2.40 27.49 -21.78
N ASN A 24 2.39 28.66 -21.10
CA ASN A 24 1.22 29.54 -20.96
C ASN A 24 -0.04 28.83 -20.42
N LEU A 25 0.13 27.75 -19.68
CA LEU A 25 -0.96 27.02 -19.04
C LEU A 25 -1.34 27.64 -17.68
N ASN A 26 -0.64 28.69 -17.26
CA ASN A 26 -0.85 29.42 -16.04
C ASN A 26 -1.67 30.67 -16.32
N GLN A 27 -2.94 30.52 -16.68
CA GLN A 27 -3.89 31.59 -16.49
C GLN A 27 -4.28 31.59 -15.01
N GLU A 28 -4.10 32.76 -14.38
CA GLU A 28 -4.39 33.04 -12.98
C GLU A 28 -5.66 32.35 -12.45
N ARG A 29 -5.50 31.19 -11.88
CA ARG A 29 -6.48 30.59 -10.98
C ARG A 29 -5.79 30.42 -9.64
N GLU A 30 -6.31 31.09 -8.64
CA GLU A 30 -5.80 31.17 -7.26
C GLU A 30 -5.70 29.83 -6.53
N SER A 31 -6.09 28.72 -7.14
CA SER A 31 -5.90 27.39 -6.58
C SER A 31 -5.43 26.42 -7.64
N PHE A 32 -4.23 25.90 -7.45
CA PHE A 32 -3.76 24.72 -8.15
C PHE A 32 -4.69 23.56 -7.79
N ASP A 33 -5.49 23.10 -8.75
CA ASP A 33 -6.43 22.00 -8.55
C ASP A 33 -5.66 20.73 -8.23
N LYS A 34 -5.72 20.33 -6.97
CA LYS A 34 -5.08 19.09 -6.50
C LYS A 34 -5.58 17.86 -7.27
N GLN A 35 -6.84 17.85 -7.69
CA GLN A 35 -7.41 16.75 -8.45
C GLN A 35 -6.79 16.67 -9.85
N LEU A 36 -6.65 17.82 -10.52
CA LEU A 36 -5.96 17.90 -11.81
C LEU A 36 -4.49 17.46 -11.68
N PHE A 37 -3.79 17.89 -10.62
CA PHE A 37 -2.41 17.46 -10.36
C PHE A 37 -2.29 15.94 -10.19
N TYR A 38 -3.17 15.34 -9.38
CA TYR A 38 -3.16 13.88 -9.19
C TYR A 38 -3.59 13.13 -10.45
N SER A 39 -4.49 13.69 -11.25
CA SER A 39 -4.88 13.11 -12.54
C SER A 39 -3.71 13.13 -13.53
N ILE A 40 -3.00 14.24 -13.61
CA ILE A 40 -1.78 14.35 -14.44
C ILE A 40 -0.70 13.41 -13.94
N LEU A 41 -0.45 13.33 -12.62
CA LEU A 41 0.49 12.39 -12.05
C LEU A 41 0.12 10.93 -12.35
N LYS A 42 -1.16 10.59 -12.31
CA LYS A 42 -1.66 9.25 -12.63
C LYS A 42 -1.42 8.89 -14.10
N GLU A 43 -1.62 9.84 -15.00
CA GLU A 43 -1.33 9.65 -16.44
C GLU A 43 0.17 9.60 -16.75
N LEU A 44 0.98 10.33 -15.99
CA LEU A 44 2.44 10.36 -16.12
C LEU A 44 3.14 9.20 -15.40
N THR A 45 2.45 8.49 -14.51
CA THR A 45 2.98 7.29 -13.87
C THR A 45 3.06 6.18 -14.92
N PRO A 46 4.23 5.58 -15.15
CA PRO A 46 4.34 4.50 -16.13
C PRO A 46 3.39 3.37 -15.75
N LYS A 47 2.51 2.97 -16.66
CA LYS A 47 1.56 1.85 -16.45
C LYS A 47 2.27 0.52 -16.27
N TRP A 48 3.50 0.45 -16.73
CA TRP A 48 4.34 -0.74 -16.77
C TRP A 48 5.70 -0.48 -16.13
N HIS A 49 6.16 -1.40 -15.29
CA HIS A 49 7.51 -1.45 -14.78
C HIS A 49 8.28 -2.58 -15.44
N SER A 50 9.43 -2.24 -16.03
CA SER A 50 10.30 -3.23 -16.67
C SER A 50 11.31 -3.81 -15.68
N TYR A 51 11.57 -5.10 -15.82
CA TYR A 51 12.67 -5.80 -15.13
C TYR A 51 14.01 -5.02 -15.17
N ARG A 52 14.28 -4.29 -16.27
CA ARG A 52 15.50 -3.50 -16.43
C ARG A 52 15.56 -2.27 -15.52
N GLN A 53 14.43 -1.78 -15.03
CA GLN A 53 14.34 -0.63 -14.12
C GLN A 53 14.62 -1.02 -12.67
N GLY A 54 14.48 -2.30 -12.34
CA GLY A 54 14.75 -2.83 -11.01
C GLY A 54 16.23 -3.01 -10.72
N LYS A 55 16.54 -3.17 -9.45
CA LYS A 55 17.89 -3.44 -8.94
C LYS A 55 18.00 -4.88 -8.45
N SER A 56 19.20 -5.44 -8.48
CA SER A 56 19.45 -6.71 -7.81
C SER A 56 19.44 -6.50 -6.30
N ILE A 57 18.41 -7.02 -5.63
CA ILE A 57 18.28 -6.98 -4.17
C ILE A 57 18.61 -8.36 -3.63
N ASN A 58 19.62 -8.43 -2.78
CA ASN A 58 19.99 -9.68 -2.11
C ASN A 58 19.03 -9.94 -0.93
N LEU A 59 17.94 -10.66 -1.21
CA LEU A 59 17.05 -11.16 -0.17
C LEU A 59 17.64 -12.41 0.47
N THR A 60 17.60 -12.50 1.80
CA THR A 60 17.88 -13.74 2.52
C THR A 60 16.86 -14.82 2.11
N THR A 61 17.17 -16.08 2.37
CA THR A 61 16.24 -17.19 2.09
C THR A 61 14.89 -16.98 2.79
N ILE A 62 14.90 -16.51 4.03
CA ILE A 62 13.68 -16.21 4.79
C ILE A 62 12.88 -15.08 4.11
N GLN A 63 13.53 -13.97 3.77
CA GLN A 63 12.87 -12.85 3.09
C GLN A 63 12.30 -13.28 1.74
N ARG A 64 13.03 -14.10 0.98
CA ARG A 64 12.56 -14.63 -0.31
C ARG A 64 11.32 -15.50 -0.15
N ASN A 65 11.32 -16.41 0.83
CA ASN A 65 10.16 -17.25 1.12
C ASN A 65 8.94 -16.44 1.55
N LEU A 66 9.13 -15.43 2.41
CA LEU A 66 8.04 -14.56 2.87
C LEU A 66 7.55 -13.60 1.77
N SER A 67 8.36 -13.35 0.74
CA SER A 67 7.96 -12.53 -0.42
C SER A 67 7.14 -13.31 -1.44
N GLN A 68 6.99 -14.61 -1.31
CA GLN A 68 6.14 -15.41 -2.20
C GLN A 68 4.66 -15.06 -1.97
N SER A 69 3.96 -14.80 -3.07
CA SER A 69 2.51 -14.59 -3.06
C SER A 69 1.78 -15.92 -3.25
N ILE A 70 0.79 -16.18 -2.40
CA ILE A 70 0.03 -17.44 -2.39
C ILE A 70 -1.46 -17.12 -2.28
N ALA A 71 -2.27 -17.66 -3.20
CA ALA A 71 -3.73 -17.49 -3.17
C ALA A 71 -4.34 -17.90 -1.82
N LYS A 72 -5.37 -17.20 -1.40
CA LYS A 72 -6.11 -17.43 -0.13
C LYS A 72 -5.25 -17.33 1.14
N ARG A 73 -3.98 -16.94 1.03
CA ARG A 73 -3.09 -16.87 2.20
C ARG A 73 -3.52 -15.72 3.11
N LYS A 74 -3.68 -16.05 4.40
CA LYS A 74 -3.88 -15.10 5.50
C LYS A 74 -2.70 -15.22 6.44
N GLN A 75 -1.95 -14.15 6.65
CA GLN A 75 -0.70 -14.25 7.39
C GLN A 75 -0.37 -12.99 8.16
N LYS A 76 0.11 -13.16 9.38
CA LYS A 76 0.71 -12.11 10.22
C LYS A 76 2.22 -12.30 10.21
N ILE A 77 2.97 -11.29 9.75
CA ILE A 77 4.44 -11.32 9.67
C ILE A 77 4.99 -10.28 10.62
N SER A 78 5.72 -10.72 11.62
CA SER A 78 6.44 -9.82 12.51
C SER A 78 7.92 -9.77 12.18
N GLY A 79 8.55 -8.68 12.54
CA GLY A 79 9.99 -8.54 12.43
C GLY A 79 10.51 -7.33 13.18
N VAL A 80 11.73 -7.44 13.67
CA VAL A 80 12.40 -6.32 14.34
C VAL A 80 12.61 -5.15 13.39
N ALA A 81 12.85 -3.96 13.94
CA ALA A 81 13.22 -2.81 13.12
C ALA A 81 14.46 -3.12 12.28
N GLY A 82 14.42 -2.80 10.98
CA GLY A 82 15.53 -3.09 10.07
C GLY A 82 15.61 -4.54 9.56
N ALA A 83 14.69 -5.43 9.90
CA ALA A 83 14.65 -6.82 9.39
C ALA A 83 14.20 -6.95 7.92
N GLY A 84 13.81 -5.85 7.29
CA GLY A 84 13.40 -5.83 5.88
C GLY A 84 11.92 -6.10 5.65
N LYS A 85 11.03 -5.89 6.64
CA LYS A 85 9.58 -6.04 6.49
C LYS A 85 9.03 -5.34 5.25
N THR A 86 9.34 -4.07 5.08
CA THR A 86 8.87 -3.26 3.94
C THR A 86 9.43 -3.77 2.60
N GLN A 87 10.66 -4.30 2.59
CA GLN A 87 11.23 -4.92 1.39
C GLN A 87 10.51 -6.22 1.02
N VAL A 88 10.22 -7.06 2.01
CA VAL A 88 9.43 -8.29 1.84
C VAL A 88 8.03 -7.94 1.34
N LEU A 89 7.37 -6.95 1.94
CA LEU A 89 6.05 -6.48 1.53
C LEU A 89 6.07 -5.98 0.08
N ALA A 90 7.02 -5.11 -0.29
CA ALA A 90 7.14 -4.57 -1.64
C ALA A 90 7.31 -5.68 -2.69
N THR A 91 8.21 -6.63 -2.43
CA THR A 91 8.45 -7.76 -3.33
C THR A 91 7.22 -8.68 -3.41
N ARG A 92 6.54 -8.93 -2.29
CA ARG A 92 5.33 -9.77 -2.26
C ARG A 92 4.17 -9.13 -3.00
N ALA A 93 4.01 -7.81 -2.89
CA ALA A 93 2.98 -7.08 -3.63
C ALA A 93 3.17 -7.17 -5.15
N VAL A 94 4.41 -7.04 -5.62
CA VAL A 94 4.76 -7.26 -7.03
C VAL A 94 4.49 -8.70 -7.44
N ASN A 95 4.91 -9.67 -6.64
CA ASN A 95 4.65 -11.09 -6.92
C ASN A 95 3.15 -11.42 -6.92
N ALA A 96 2.35 -10.77 -6.06
CA ALA A 96 0.90 -10.91 -6.07
C ALA A 96 0.29 -10.36 -7.37
N GLN A 97 0.73 -9.19 -7.81
CA GLN A 97 0.28 -8.60 -9.06
C GLN A 97 0.63 -9.49 -10.27
N ILE A 98 1.85 -10.01 -10.32
CA ILE A 98 2.28 -10.92 -11.39
C ILE A 98 1.45 -12.21 -11.36
N ARG A 99 1.20 -12.78 -10.18
CA ARG A 99 0.42 -14.01 -10.02
C ARG A 99 -1.02 -13.86 -10.45
N THR A 100 -1.66 -12.74 -10.10
CA THR A 100 -3.10 -12.53 -10.31
C THR A 100 -3.43 -11.78 -11.59
N GLY A 101 -2.52 -10.94 -12.07
CA GLY A 101 -2.80 -9.94 -13.10
C GLY A 101 -3.78 -8.83 -12.66
N GLY A 102 -4.30 -8.92 -11.44
CA GLY A 102 -5.34 -8.07 -10.90
C GLY A 102 -4.87 -6.93 -10.00
N ASN A 103 -5.80 -6.33 -9.29
CA ASN A 103 -5.56 -5.18 -8.43
C ASN A 103 -5.04 -5.61 -7.06
N ILE A 104 -4.01 -4.92 -6.58
CA ILE A 104 -3.38 -5.14 -5.28
C ILE A 104 -3.48 -3.87 -4.45
N LEU A 105 -4.02 -3.96 -3.24
CA LEU A 105 -4.08 -2.86 -2.28
C LEU A 105 -2.92 -2.97 -1.30
N ILE A 106 -2.22 -1.87 -1.13
CA ILE A 106 -1.13 -1.76 -0.17
C ILE A 106 -1.40 -0.56 0.72
N LEU A 107 -1.57 -0.82 2.01
CA LEU A 107 -1.89 0.21 2.98
C LEU A 107 -0.73 0.42 3.94
N THR A 108 -0.38 1.68 4.14
CA THR A 108 0.60 2.12 5.13
C THR A 108 -0.09 2.99 6.17
N TYR A 109 0.52 3.13 7.34
CA TYR A 109 -0.06 3.97 8.38
C TYR A 109 -0.01 5.47 8.04
N ASN A 110 1.05 5.93 7.36
CA ASN A 110 1.22 7.34 7.02
C ASN A 110 1.72 7.57 5.58
N LYS A 111 1.58 8.83 5.12
CA LYS A 111 1.97 9.24 3.75
C LYS A 111 3.46 9.08 3.45
N THR A 112 4.33 9.30 4.42
CA THR A 112 5.79 9.19 4.23
C THR A 112 6.19 7.75 3.92
N LEU A 113 5.60 6.79 4.63
CA LEU A 113 5.81 5.36 4.36
C LEU A 113 5.29 4.96 2.98
N SER A 114 4.19 5.56 2.49
CA SER A 114 3.68 5.29 1.14
C SER A 114 4.71 5.65 0.06
N ASN A 115 5.38 6.80 0.19
CA ASN A 115 6.43 7.19 -0.75
C ASN A 115 7.66 6.27 -0.69
N TYR A 116 8.06 5.89 0.53
CA TYR A 116 9.14 4.93 0.71
C TYR A 116 8.82 3.56 0.11
N LEU A 117 7.58 3.10 0.28
CA LEU A 117 7.12 1.84 -0.28
C LEU A 117 7.09 1.88 -1.82
N ARG A 118 6.63 3.00 -2.43
CA ARG A 118 6.71 3.20 -3.88
C ARG A 118 8.14 3.08 -4.39
N TYR A 119 9.08 3.68 -3.68
CA TYR A 119 10.50 3.56 -4.00
C TYR A 119 10.96 2.10 -3.92
N ARG A 120 10.60 1.36 -2.85
CA ARG A 120 10.96 -0.05 -2.69
C ARG A 120 10.35 -0.95 -3.76
N ILE A 121 9.14 -0.69 -4.18
CA ILE A 121 8.47 -1.41 -5.28
C ILE A 121 9.21 -1.15 -6.60
N ASN A 122 9.62 0.09 -6.87
CA ASN A 122 10.43 0.44 -8.05
C ASN A 122 11.78 -0.29 -8.09
N GLU A 123 12.31 -0.70 -6.94
CA GLU A 123 13.55 -1.46 -6.89
C GLU A 123 13.36 -2.96 -7.22
N VAL A 124 12.13 -3.46 -7.21
CA VAL A 124 11.87 -4.88 -7.49
C VAL A 124 12.18 -5.17 -8.94
N ARG A 125 13.07 -6.15 -9.18
CA ARG A 125 13.52 -6.53 -10.50
C ARG A 125 12.57 -7.54 -11.13
N ALA A 126 11.43 -7.05 -11.62
CA ALA A 126 10.38 -7.83 -12.25
C ALA A 126 9.57 -6.97 -13.23
N ASP A 127 8.89 -7.62 -14.16
CA ASP A 127 7.93 -6.98 -15.04
C ASP A 127 6.55 -6.97 -14.36
N PHE A 128 5.94 -5.81 -14.16
CA PHE A 128 4.62 -5.70 -13.53
C PHE A 128 3.86 -4.43 -13.95
N TYR A 129 2.54 -4.40 -13.70
CA TYR A 129 1.69 -3.26 -14.00
C TYR A 129 1.55 -2.33 -12.78
N TRP A 130 2.13 -1.13 -12.87
CA TRP A 130 2.05 -0.11 -11.82
C TRP A 130 0.62 0.34 -11.53
N ASN A 131 -0.20 0.49 -12.56
CA ASN A 131 -1.60 0.90 -12.42
C ASN A 131 -2.49 -0.11 -11.70
N LYS A 132 -1.97 -1.31 -11.42
CA LYS A 132 -2.62 -2.35 -10.65
C LYS A 132 -2.20 -2.37 -9.18
N LEU A 133 -1.24 -1.53 -8.77
CA LEU A 133 -0.78 -1.40 -7.40
C LEU A 133 -1.35 -0.12 -6.77
N HIS A 134 -2.33 -0.27 -5.88
CA HIS A 134 -2.99 0.83 -5.17
C HIS A 134 -2.30 1.04 -3.82
N ILE A 135 -1.51 2.12 -3.69
CA ILE A 135 -0.76 2.43 -2.47
C ILE A 135 -1.37 3.65 -1.81
N SER A 136 -1.90 3.46 -0.62
CA SER A 136 -2.61 4.50 0.13
C SER A 136 -2.40 4.35 1.64
N HIS A 137 -3.05 5.22 2.41
CA HIS A 137 -3.27 5.04 3.84
C HIS A 137 -4.77 4.88 4.11
N TYR A 138 -5.13 4.18 5.18
CA TYR A 138 -6.50 3.74 5.41
C TYR A 138 -7.56 4.84 5.25
N HIS A 139 -7.41 5.98 5.92
CA HIS A 139 -8.42 7.04 5.88
C HIS A 139 -8.60 7.66 4.48
N HIS A 140 -7.53 7.74 3.69
CA HIS A 140 -7.64 8.24 2.31
C HIS A 140 -8.35 7.22 1.43
N PHE A 141 -7.93 5.97 1.50
CA PHE A 141 -8.57 4.87 0.78
C PHE A 141 -10.07 4.77 1.10
N PHE A 142 -10.43 4.78 2.40
CA PHE A 142 -11.83 4.74 2.82
C PHE A 142 -12.65 5.90 2.23
N LYS A 143 -12.09 7.13 2.26
CA LYS A 143 -12.76 8.32 1.68
C LYS A 143 -12.93 8.21 0.16
N GLU A 144 -11.93 7.72 -0.55
CA GLU A 144 -12.03 7.48 -2.00
C GLU A 144 -13.15 6.50 -2.31
N GLN A 145 -13.23 5.39 -1.59
CA GLN A 145 -14.29 4.38 -1.79
C GLN A 145 -15.67 4.90 -1.39
N ALA A 146 -15.77 5.67 -0.30
CA ALA A 146 -17.02 6.32 0.09
C ALA A 146 -17.50 7.34 -0.96
N GLN A 147 -16.59 8.08 -1.56
CA GLN A 147 -16.90 9.04 -2.63
C GLN A 147 -17.42 8.32 -3.88
N THR A 148 -16.88 7.17 -4.23
CA THR A 148 -17.34 6.36 -5.37
C THR A 148 -18.82 5.98 -5.24
N ILE A 149 -19.27 5.66 -4.02
CA ILE A 149 -20.66 5.30 -3.72
C ILE A 149 -21.53 6.49 -3.29
N GLY A 150 -21.02 7.73 -3.40
CA GLY A 150 -21.76 8.95 -3.06
C GLY A 150 -22.07 9.13 -1.58
N LYS A 151 -21.37 8.44 -0.66
CA LYS A 151 -21.56 8.58 0.79
C LYS A 151 -20.62 9.62 1.40
N HIS A 152 -21.18 10.46 2.28
CA HIS A 152 -20.38 11.36 3.11
C HIS A 152 -19.69 10.61 4.25
N VAL A 153 -18.44 10.98 4.56
CA VAL A 153 -17.64 10.38 5.63
C VAL A 153 -17.56 11.31 6.81
N TYR A 154 -18.06 10.86 7.95
CA TYR A 154 -17.90 11.50 9.26
C TYR A 154 -16.77 10.82 10.05
N PHE A 155 -16.40 11.40 11.19
CA PHE A 155 -15.29 10.87 11.99
C PHE A 155 -15.49 9.41 12.46
N ASN A 156 -16.72 9.06 12.84
CA ASN A 156 -17.09 7.70 13.26
C ASN A 156 -17.30 6.72 12.08
N SER A 157 -17.46 7.20 10.85
CA SER A 157 -17.66 6.35 9.68
C SER A 157 -16.49 5.40 9.42
N PHE A 158 -15.28 5.80 9.80
CA PHE A 158 -14.08 4.97 9.59
C PHE A 158 -14.09 3.66 10.40
N ASP A 159 -14.83 3.62 11.50
CA ASP A 159 -14.95 2.48 12.40
C ASP A 159 -16.25 1.67 12.14
N ASP A 160 -17.12 2.15 11.27
CA ASP A 160 -18.40 1.52 10.95
C ASP A 160 -18.20 0.36 9.96
N THR A 161 -18.27 -0.86 10.47
CA THR A 161 -18.08 -2.09 9.69
C THR A 161 -19.21 -2.35 8.67
N TYR A 162 -20.34 -1.68 8.81
CA TYR A 162 -21.51 -1.76 7.93
C TYR A 162 -21.57 -0.62 6.90
N PHE A 163 -20.60 0.31 6.92
CA PHE A 163 -20.62 1.51 6.08
C PHE A 163 -20.83 1.20 4.58
N PHE A 164 -20.22 0.14 4.09
CA PHE A 164 -20.29 -0.27 2.68
C PHE A 164 -21.35 -1.32 2.37
N ASP A 165 -22.23 -1.70 3.34
CA ASP A 165 -23.25 -2.71 3.14
C ASP A 165 -24.24 -2.30 2.04
N GLY A 166 -24.57 -3.26 1.18
CA GLY A 166 -25.44 -3.06 0.04
C GLY A 166 -24.80 -2.28 -1.11
N LYS A 167 -23.51 -1.97 -1.03
CA LYS A 167 -22.73 -1.23 -2.03
C LYS A 167 -21.50 -2.01 -2.51
N GLU A 168 -21.44 -3.30 -2.23
CA GLU A 168 -20.29 -4.14 -2.52
C GLU A 168 -19.90 -4.14 -4.01
N ASN A 169 -20.87 -4.04 -4.90
CA ASN A 169 -20.63 -4.02 -6.35
C ASN A 169 -20.17 -2.66 -6.88
N GLU A 170 -20.24 -1.61 -6.07
CA GLU A 170 -19.89 -0.24 -6.47
C GLU A 170 -18.48 0.18 -5.98
N ILE A 171 -17.83 -0.64 -5.16
CA ILE A 171 -16.51 -0.38 -4.59
C ILE A 171 -15.44 -1.25 -5.26
N ASP A 172 -14.18 -0.84 -5.12
CA ASP A 172 -13.05 -1.62 -5.65
C ASP A 172 -12.85 -2.93 -4.88
N HIS A 173 -12.41 -3.97 -5.59
CA HIS A 173 -12.03 -5.25 -5.00
C HIS A 173 -10.60 -5.61 -5.38
N PHE A 174 -9.92 -6.30 -4.46
CA PHE A 174 -8.48 -6.58 -4.58
C PHE A 174 -8.18 -8.07 -4.44
N ASP A 175 -7.27 -8.56 -5.28
CA ASP A 175 -6.79 -9.94 -5.25
C ASP A 175 -5.75 -10.17 -4.15
N ALA A 176 -5.17 -9.09 -3.64
CA ALA A 176 -4.39 -9.12 -2.43
C ALA A 176 -4.44 -7.77 -1.70
N ILE A 177 -4.43 -7.84 -0.37
CA ILE A 177 -4.34 -6.67 0.51
C ILE A 177 -3.14 -6.88 1.45
N PHE A 178 -2.23 -5.91 1.42
CA PHE A 178 -1.03 -5.89 2.27
C PHE A 178 -1.07 -4.66 3.17
N ILE A 179 -0.81 -4.85 4.46
CA ILE A 179 -0.86 -3.77 5.46
C ILE A 179 0.48 -3.68 6.18
N ASP A 180 1.14 -2.53 6.11
CA ASP A 180 2.34 -2.24 6.89
C ASP A 180 1.99 -1.55 8.21
N GLU A 181 2.81 -1.77 9.25
CA GLU A 181 2.64 -1.22 10.60
C GLU A 181 1.23 -1.47 11.17
N VAL A 182 0.77 -2.73 11.08
CA VAL A 182 -0.60 -3.13 11.45
C VAL A 182 -0.95 -2.85 12.92
N GLN A 183 0.03 -2.75 13.81
CA GLN A 183 -0.19 -2.38 15.21
C GLN A 183 -0.84 -1.00 15.39
N SER A 184 -0.80 -0.17 14.35
CA SER A 184 -1.45 1.15 14.33
C SER A 184 -2.90 1.10 13.86
N TYR A 185 -3.38 -0.05 13.35
CA TYR A 185 -4.73 -0.21 12.82
C TYR A 185 -5.73 -0.62 13.90
N LYS A 186 -6.98 -0.16 13.79
CA LYS A 186 -8.10 -0.65 14.58
C LYS A 186 -8.62 -1.98 14.04
N SER A 187 -9.21 -2.80 14.89
CA SER A 187 -9.81 -4.08 14.49
C SER A 187 -10.92 -3.90 13.46
N GLU A 188 -11.73 -2.85 13.59
CA GLU A 188 -12.83 -2.49 12.69
C GLU A 188 -12.30 -2.19 11.30
N TRP A 189 -11.18 -1.47 11.18
CA TRP A 189 -10.57 -1.17 9.87
C TRP A 189 -10.11 -2.43 9.15
N LEU A 190 -9.53 -3.37 9.90
CA LEU A 190 -9.11 -4.66 9.34
C LEU A 190 -10.31 -5.50 8.92
N GLN A 191 -11.42 -5.46 9.67
CA GLN A 191 -12.67 -6.12 9.32
C GLN A 191 -13.28 -5.54 8.04
N ILE A 192 -13.31 -4.21 7.90
CA ILE A 192 -13.80 -3.53 6.71
C ILE A 192 -12.96 -3.94 5.49
N LEU A 193 -11.64 -3.85 5.58
CA LEU A 193 -10.73 -4.21 4.49
C LEU A 193 -10.89 -5.67 4.07
N TYR A 194 -10.98 -6.55 5.04
CA TYR A 194 -11.09 -7.99 4.82
C TYR A 194 -12.45 -8.39 4.24
N ASN A 195 -13.54 -7.88 4.80
CA ASN A 195 -14.90 -8.33 4.45
C ASN A 195 -15.46 -7.62 3.22
N LYS A 196 -15.03 -6.37 2.95
CA LYS A 196 -15.61 -5.55 1.89
C LYS A 196 -14.73 -5.42 0.65
N PHE A 197 -13.41 -5.45 0.80
CA PHE A 197 -12.50 -5.12 -0.29
C PHE A 197 -11.66 -6.30 -0.79
N LEU A 198 -11.58 -7.41 -0.03
CA LEU A 198 -10.82 -8.57 -0.44
C LEU A 198 -11.67 -9.52 -1.29
N ASN A 199 -11.16 -9.92 -2.46
CA ASN A 199 -11.76 -10.97 -3.27
C ASN A 199 -11.77 -12.31 -2.53
N GLU A 200 -12.74 -13.19 -2.83
CA GLU A 200 -12.94 -14.50 -2.17
C GLU A 200 -11.66 -15.36 -2.12
N ASN A 201 -10.90 -15.37 -3.18
CA ASN A 201 -9.62 -16.10 -3.27
C ASN A 201 -8.41 -15.20 -2.98
N GLY A 202 -8.65 -14.02 -2.42
CA GLY A 202 -7.66 -13.01 -2.18
C GLY A 202 -6.66 -13.37 -1.09
N GLU A 203 -5.50 -12.73 -1.16
CA GLU A 203 -4.43 -12.84 -0.20
C GLU A 203 -4.49 -11.67 0.78
N PHE A 204 -4.44 -11.94 2.10
CA PHE A 204 -4.47 -10.91 3.13
C PHE A 204 -3.30 -11.05 4.09
N VAL A 205 -2.34 -10.13 4.03
CA VAL A 205 -1.12 -10.22 4.83
C VAL A 205 -0.83 -8.92 5.54
N VAL A 206 -0.57 -9.03 6.83
CA VAL A 206 -0.24 -7.88 7.66
C VAL A 206 1.20 -7.98 8.16
N PHE A 207 1.89 -6.84 8.17
CA PHE A 207 3.25 -6.69 8.65
C PHE A 207 3.26 -5.74 9.83
N GLY A 208 4.03 -6.07 10.86
CA GLY A 208 4.13 -5.19 12.02
C GLY A 208 5.05 -5.72 13.10
N ASP A 209 5.01 -5.05 14.24
CA ASP A 209 5.63 -5.50 15.46
C ASP A 209 4.55 -5.72 16.53
N PRO A 210 4.18 -6.99 16.83
CA PRO A 210 3.10 -7.28 17.77
C PRO A 210 3.39 -6.83 19.20
N LYS A 211 4.63 -6.48 19.53
CA LYS A 211 5.02 -5.96 20.84
C LYS A 211 4.93 -4.44 20.96
N GLN A 212 4.82 -3.72 19.82
CA GLN A 212 4.66 -2.26 19.81
C GLN A 212 3.18 -1.87 19.94
N ASN A 213 2.61 -2.02 21.14
CA ASN A 213 1.21 -1.69 21.40
C ASN A 213 1.03 -0.24 21.92
N ILE A 214 1.40 0.75 21.08
CA ILE A 214 1.32 2.18 21.44
C ILE A 214 -0.13 2.65 21.65
N TYR A 215 -1.08 2.00 20.98
CA TYR A 215 -2.49 2.41 20.97
C TYR A 215 -3.38 1.53 21.86
N ASN A 216 -2.81 0.77 22.80
CA ASN A 216 -3.54 -0.10 23.73
C ASN A 216 -4.55 -1.03 23.03
N ARG A 217 -4.13 -1.68 21.94
CA ARG A 217 -4.93 -2.66 21.23
C ARG A 217 -5.09 -3.93 22.07
N GLU A 218 -6.14 -4.69 21.79
CA GLU A 218 -6.34 -6.00 22.41
C GLU A 218 -5.13 -6.91 22.17
N ILE A 219 -4.71 -7.62 23.20
CA ILE A 219 -3.63 -8.60 23.14
C ILE A 219 -4.19 -10.03 23.24
N ASP A 220 -3.48 -10.96 22.65
CA ASP A 220 -3.76 -12.38 22.76
C ASP A 220 -3.09 -12.99 24.04
N SER A 221 -3.25 -14.29 24.22
CA SER A 221 -2.65 -15.03 25.35
C SER A 221 -1.12 -14.98 25.38
N ASN A 222 -0.48 -14.67 24.28
CA ASN A 222 0.98 -14.53 24.15
C ASN A 222 1.46 -13.09 24.39
N GLY A 223 0.54 -12.18 24.71
CA GLY A 223 0.81 -10.75 24.86
C GLY A 223 1.11 -10.04 23.54
N ASP A 224 0.66 -10.60 22.42
CA ASP A 224 0.76 -10.00 21.09
C ASP A 224 -0.53 -9.30 20.71
N ILE A 225 -0.41 -8.25 19.86
CA ILE A 225 -1.60 -7.58 19.33
C ILE A 225 -2.46 -8.59 18.55
N ARG A 226 -3.73 -8.63 18.94
CA ARG A 226 -4.74 -9.50 18.33
C ARG A 226 -5.16 -8.94 16.97
N ILE A 227 -5.08 -9.76 15.92
CA ILE A 227 -5.60 -9.45 14.58
C ILE A 227 -6.81 -10.35 14.33
N GLY A 228 -8.00 -9.84 14.63
CA GLY A 228 -9.24 -10.64 14.67
C GLY A 228 -9.61 -11.33 13.35
N VAL A 229 -9.24 -10.75 12.21
CA VAL A 229 -9.54 -11.29 10.86
C VAL A 229 -8.56 -12.37 10.39
N ILE A 230 -7.43 -12.54 11.09
CA ILE A 230 -6.41 -13.55 10.76
C ILE A 230 -6.16 -14.43 11.98
N GLY A 231 -6.53 -15.69 11.89
CA GLY A 231 -6.20 -16.69 12.91
C GLY A 231 -4.70 -17.06 12.92
N GLY A 232 -4.36 -17.98 13.84
CA GLY A 232 -3.00 -18.52 13.96
C GLY A 232 -2.00 -17.55 14.58
N GLU A 233 -0.75 -17.99 14.65
CA GLU A 233 0.36 -17.27 15.28
C GLU A 233 1.04 -16.27 14.34
N TRP A 234 1.80 -15.35 14.91
CA TRP A 234 2.67 -14.45 14.17
C TRP A 234 3.88 -15.20 13.62
N ASN A 235 4.15 -15.03 12.31
CA ASN A 235 5.41 -15.49 11.74
C ASN A 235 6.54 -14.55 12.17
N ARG A 236 7.47 -15.05 12.98
CA ARG A 236 8.57 -14.28 13.60
C ARG A 236 9.92 -14.54 12.96
N GLN A 237 9.96 -15.04 11.73
CA GLN A 237 11.21 -15.40 11.07
C GLN A 237 12.10 -14.19 10.73
N LEU A 238 11.53 -12.96 10.63
CA LEU A 238 12.30 -11.72 10.41
C LEU A 238 12.89 -11.21 11.73
N SER A 239 13.76 -11.99 12.35
CA SER A 239 14.34 -11.71 13.67
C SER A 239 15.68 -10.97 13.63
N LYS A 240 16.34 -10.89 12.47
CA LYS A 240 17.67 -10.26 12.32
C LYS A 240 17.56 -8.87 11.70
N CYS A 241 18.20 -7.88 12.34
CA CYS A 241 18.35 -6.53 11.77
C CYS A 241 19.47 -6.54 10.72
N HIS A 242 19.16 -6.06 9.51
CA HIS A 242 20.13 -5.95 8.40
C HIS A 242 20.59 -4.50 8.17
N ARG A 243 20.05 -3.54 8.92
CA ARG A 243 20.31 -2.10 8.71
C ARG A 243 21.73 -1.69 9.13
N PHE A 244 22.34 -2.43 10.06
CA PHE A 244 23.65 -2.14 10.64
C PHE A 244 24.69 -3.24 10.36
N ALA A 245 24.39 -4.20 9.47
CA ALA A 245 25.38 -5.14 8.99
C ALA A 245 26.20 -4.44 7.89
N ASN A 246 27.42 -4.06 8.24
CA ASN A 246 28.45 -3.64 7.29
C ASN A 246 28.90 -4.82 6.45
#